data_bb70a24498a5f8272d2488f9221f3bfa
#
_entry.id   bb70a24498a5f8272d2488f9221f3bfa
#
_cell.length_a   1.000
_cell.length_b   1.000
_cell.length_c   1.000
_cell.angle_alpha   90.00
_cell.angle_beta   90.00
_cell.angle_gamma   90.00
#
_symmetry.space_group_name_H-M   'P 1'
#
loop_
_entity.id
_entity.type
_entity.pdbx_description
1 polymer ?
#
loop_
_entity_poly.entity_id
_entity_poly.type
_entity_poly.pdbx_seq_one_letter_code
_entity_poly.pdbx_strand_id
1 'polypeptide(L)'
;NSRNTYECIYYQHKLDDPESKINEKITCIFETKKGEIYLGSLGNGIYLLEDNGNNEKYTFKNYAVRCGLSDTSISNILDDENGNLWISTLKGVYFFDINTKRAFKFDEGDGLLVPQFYKRSGCKTINHNMLLGTIDGFVTFSPLVNLPKQKQRTITLTSVVCNGSQLIPYLNSDNLPVSI
;
A
#
# COMPACT_ATOMS: atom_id res chain seq x y z
N ASN A 1 -28.51 -10.97 38.19
CA ASN A 1 -27.26 -10.38 37.66
C ASN A 1 -26.79 -11.23 36.49
N SER A 2 -27.27 -10.92 35.27
CA SER A 2 -26.71 -11.46 34.03
C SER A 2 -25.32 -10.89 33.86
N ARG A 3 -24.31 -11.71 34.05
CA ARG A 3 -22.93 -11.36 33.62
C ARG A 3 -22.91 -11.31 32.13
N ASN A 4 -22.68 -10.14 31.54
CA ASN A 4 -22.36 -10.02 30.11
C ASN A 4 -21.07 -10.82 29.88
N THR A 5 -21.18 -11.96 29.21
CA THR A 5 -20.02 -12.75 28.77
C THR A 5 -19.52 -12.13 27.47
N TYR A 6 -18.33 -11.54 27.51
CA TYR A 6 -17.64 -11.08 26.29
C TYR A 6 -16.90 -12.26 25.67
N GLU A 7 -17.16 -12.51 24.39
CA GLU A 7 -16.37 -13.47 23.62
C GLU A 7 -15.18 -12.73 23.01
N CYS A 8 -13.96 -13.20 23.31
CA CYS A 8 -12.74 -12.65 22.73
C CYS A 8 -12.15 -13.68 21.76
N ILE A 9 -12.01 -13.30 20.49
CA ILE A 9 -11.41 -14.14 19.47
C ILE A 9 -10.00 -13.63 19.20
N TYR A 10 -9.02 -14.52 19.33
CA TYR A 10 -7.62 -14.20 19.13
C TYR A 10 -7.13 -14.77 17.81
N TYR A 11 -6.75 -13.88 16.89
CA TYR A 11 -6.17 -14.22 15.58
C TYR A 11 -4.65 -14.17 15.68
N GLN A 12 -4.01 -15.31 15.64
CA GLN A 12 -2.55 -15.42 15.66
C GLN A 12 -2.08 -16.38 14.57
N HIS A 13 -0.82 -16.24 14.20
CA HIS A 13 -0.18 -17.22 13.34
C HIS A 13 -0.10 -18.57 14.03
N LYS A 14 -0.55 -19.61 13.33
CA LYS A 14 -0.38 -21.01 13.74
C LYS A 14 0.67 -21.65 12.81
N LEU A 15 1.73 -22.18 13.39
CA LEU A 15 2.84 -22.79 12.64
C LEU A 15 2.38 -23.96 11.75
N ASP A 16 1.31 -24.64 12.13
CA ASP A 16 0.78 -25.83 11.45
C ASP A 16 -0.32 -25.51 10.44
N ASP A 17 -0.70 -24.23 10.27
CA ASP A 17 -1.75 -23.79 9.37
C ASP A 17 -1.20 -22.77 8.36
N PRO A 18 -0.94 -23.22 7.11
CA PRO A 18 -0.45 -22.32 6.05
C PRO A 18 -1.44 -21.20 5.69
N GLU A 19 -2.71 -21.33 6.04
CA GLU A 19 -3.74 -20.32 5.81
C GLU A 19 -3.86 -19.32 6.97
N SER A 20 -3.24 -19.60 8.14
CA SER A 20 -3.16 -18.67 9.28
C SER A 20 -2.12 -17.57 9.02
N LYS A 21 -2.41 -16.65 8.12
CA LYS A 21 -1.44 -15.82 7.41
C LYS A 21 -1.02 -14.50 8.07
N ILE A 22 -1.26 -14.28 9.35
CA ILE A 22 -0.67 -13.12 10.03
C ILE A 22 0.63 -13.52 10.73
N ASN A 23 1.71 -13.57 9.98
CA ASN A 23 3.05 -13.85 10.50
C ASN A 23 3.73 -12.64 11.11
N GLU A 24 3.10 -11.46 11.02
CA GLU A 24 3.75 -10.18 11.23
C GLU A 24 3.05 -9.36 12.30
N LYS A 25 3.80 -8.43 12.89
CA LYS A 25 3.24 -7.45 13.82
C LYS A 25 2.29 -6.52 13.08
N ILE A 26 1.05 -6.45 13.53
CA ILE A 26 0.08 -5.47 13.05
C ILE A 26 0.45 -4.09 13.61
N THR A 27 0.62 -3.14 12.73
CA THR A 27 1.03 -1.77 13.05
C THR A 27 -0.13 -0.81 13.16
N CYS A 28 -1.17 -1.00 12.35
CA CYS A 28 -2.38 -0.20 12.39
C CYS A 28 -3.58 -1.03 11.90
N ILE A 29 -4.77 -0.62 12.31
CA ILE A 29 -6.05 -1.18 11.89
C ILE A 29 -6.90 0.00 11.44
N PHE A 30 -7.58 -0.14 10.31
CA PHE A 30 -8.40 0.89 9.73
C PHE A 30 -9.69 0.28 9.17
N GLU A 31 -10.83 0.84 9.55
CA GLU A 31 -12.14 0.50 9.00
C GLU A 31 -12.60 1.60 8.03
N THR A 32 -12.97 1.20 6.82
CA THR A 32 -13.51 2.11 5.81
C THR A 32 -14.97 2.46 6.11
N LYS A 33 -15.48 3.52 5.49
CA LYS A 33 -16.91 3.88 5.58
C LYS A 33 -17.86 2.78 5.09
N LYS A 34 -17.36 1.80 4.33
CA LYS A 34 -18.11 0.63 3.84
C LYS A 34 -18.04 -0.58 4.78
N GLY A 35 -17.33 -0.46 5.91
CA GLY A 35 -17.13 -1.56 6.85
C GLY A 35 -16.01 -2.54 6.45
N GLU A 36 -15.24 -2.26 5.40
CA GLU A 36 -14.06 -3.07 5.07
C GLU A 36 -12.94 -2.76 6.08
N ILE A 37 -12.34 -3.78 6.67
CA ILE A 37 -11.27 -3.62 7.66
C ILE A 37 -9.93 -3.96 7.02
N TYR A 38 -9.03 -2.98 7.02
CA TYR A 38 -7.67 -3.12 6.55
C TYR A 38 -6.68 -3.15 7.71
N LEU A 39 -5.70 -4.05 7.64
CA LEU A 39 -4.62 -4.19 8.60
C LEU A 39 -3.30 -3.81 7.93
N GLY A 40 -2.55 -2.91 8.54
CA GLY A 40 -1.17 -2.66 8.16
C GLY A 40 -0.22 -3.54 8.97
N SER A 41 0.82 -4.06 8.34
CA SER A 41 1.81 -4.92 8.98
C SER A 41 3.23 -4.37 8.90
N LEU A 42 4.12 -4.93 9.72
CA LEU A 42 5.54 -4.63 9.68
C LEU A 42 6.25 -5.66 8.78
N GLY A 43 6.24 -5.43 7.46
CA GLY A 43 6.99 -6.27 6.52
C GLY A 43 6.17 -6.98 5.46
N ASN A 44 4.87 -7.23 5.68
CA ASN A 44 4.01 -7.93 4.72
C ASN A 44 2.93 -7.05 4.06
N GLY A 45 3.02 -5.72 4.21
CA GLY A 45 2.12 -4.78 3.57
C GLY A 45 0.74 -4.71 4.22
N ILE A 46 -0.31 -4.64 3.40
CA ILE A 46 -1.69 -4.52 3.88
C ILE A 46 -2.50 -5.80 3.66
N TYR A 47 -3.39 -6.06 4.60
CA TYR A 47 -4.37 -7.14 4.55
C TYR A 47 -5.79 -6.57 4.59
N LEU A 48 -6.69 -7.18 3.84
CA LEU A 48 -8.12 -7.01 3.99
C LEU A 48 -8.66 -8.17 4.83
N LEU A 49 -9.47 -7.86 5.83
CA LEU A 49 -10.28 -8.85 6.52
C LEU A 49 -11.51 -9.17 5.67
N GLU A 50 -11.69 -10.44 5.35
CA GLU A 50 -12.88 -10.93 4.67
C GLU A 50 -13.68 -11.83 5.65
N ASP A 51 -14.96 -11.50 5.87
CA ASP A 51 -15.87 -12.31 6.68
C ASP A 51 -16.35 -13.50 5.83
N ASN A 52 -16.03 -14.70 6.25
CA ASN A 52 -16.41 -15.92 5.52
C ASN A 52 -17.78 -16.48 5.94
N GLY A 53 -18.49 -15.81 6.85
CA GLY A 53 -19.79 -16.26 7.31
C GLY A 53 -19.80 -17.60 8.07
N ASN A 54 -18.63 -18.19 8.31
CA ASN A 54 -18.44 -19.42 9.08
C ASN A 54 -17.95 -19.08 10.48
N ASN A 55 -17.99 -20.03 11.42
CA ASN A 55 -17.52 -19.83 12.81
C ASN A 55 -16.02 -19.48 12.94
N GLU A 56 -15.23 -19.63 11.88
CA GLU A 56 -13.90 -19.01 11.73
C GLU A 56 -14.09 -17.64 11.06
N LYS A 57 -14.28 -16.62 11.89
CA LYS A 57 -14.92 -15.36 11.54
C LYS A 57 -14.23 -14.54 10.44
N TYR A 58 -12.91 -14.65 10.21
CA TYR A 58 -12.21 -13.80 9.22
C TYR A 58 -11.08 -14.55 8.52
N THR A 59 -10.96 -14.31 7.22
CA THR A 59 -9.74 -14.61 6.45
C THR A 59 -8.99 -13.33 6.13
N PHE A 60 -7.70 -13.46 5.82
CA PHE A 60 -6.79 -12.33 5.61
C PHE A 60 -6.27 -12.37 4.18
N LYS A 61 -6.70 -11.43 3.36
CA LYS A 61 -6.24 -11.30 1.99
C LYS A 61 -5.11 -10.28 1.89
N ASN A 62 -3.91 -10.75 1.53
CA ASN A 62 -2.75 -9.89 1.38
C ASN A 62 -2.71 -9.19 0.02
N TYR A 63 -2.47 -7.88 0.03
CA TYR A 63 -2.36 -7.05 -1.16
C TYR A 63 -0.96 -6.46 -1.41
N ALA A 64 0.06 -6.82 -0.61
CA ALA A 64 1.36 -6.18 -0.67
C ALA A 64 2.02 -6.16 -2.06
N VAL A 65 2.30 -7.34 -2.59
CA VAL A 65 3.10 -7.46 -3.82
C VAL A 65 2.28 -7.17 -5.08
N ARG A 66 1.03 -7.58 -5.09
CA ARG A 66 0.16 -7.50 -6.28
C ARG A 66 -0.38 -6.10 -6.55
N CYS A 67 -0.39 -5.23 -5.53
CA CYS A 67 -0.95 -3.90 -5.66
C CYS A 67 0.07 -2.81 -6.01
N GLY A 68 1.37 -3.09 -6.02
CA GLY A 68 2.41 -2.11 -6.31
C GLY A 68 3.01 -1.41 -5.09
N LEU A 69 2.78 -1.93 -3.88
CA LEU A 69 3.49 -1.50 -2.67
C LEU A 69 4.93 -2.03 -2.72
N SER A 70 5.89 -1.15 -2.97
CA SER A 70 7.32 -1.51 -2.95
C SER A 70 7.93 -1.48 -1.54
N ASP A 71 7.27 -0.81 -0.59
CA ASP A 71 7.61 -0.88 0.85
C ASP A 71 6.43 -1.46 1.62
N THR A 72 6.70 -2.58 2.28
CA THR A 72 5.70 -3.39 2.97
C THR A 72 5.62 -3.14 4.47
N SER A 73 6.43 -2.19 4.99
CA SER A 73 6.39 -1.78 6.40
C SER A 73 5.41 -0.62 6.61
N ILE A 74 4.16 -0.95 6.84
CA ILE A 74 3.07 0.01 6.97
C ILE A 74 3.16 0.75 8.30
N SER A 75 3.02 2.07 8.27
CA SER A 75 3.01 2.92 9.46
C SER A 75 1.59 3.36 9.82
N ASN A 76 0.83 3.90 8.85
CA ASN A 76 -0.56 4.32 9.04
C ASN A 76 -1.39 4.02 7.79
N ILE A 77 -2.71 3.94 7.97
CA ILE A 77 -3.71 3.88 6.91
C ILE A 77 -4.77 4.93 7.22
N LEU A 78 -5.08 5.80 6.25
CA LEU A 78 -6.14 6.81 6.33
C LEU A 78 -6.99 6.73 5.05
N ASP A 79 -8.25 7.13 5.10
CA ASP A 79 -9.10 7.22 3.91
C ASP A 79 -9.22 8.65 3.38
N ASP A 80 -9.41 8.81 2.07
CA ASP A 80 -9.88 10.06 1.47
C ASP A 80 -11.42 10.13 1.44
N GLU A 81 -11.98 11.22 0.88
CA GLU A 81 -13.43 11.38 0.77
C GLU A 81 -14.07 10.42 -0.24
N ASN A 82 -13.29 9.87 -1.15
CA ASN A 82 -13.73 8.92 -2.18
C ASN A 82 -13.62 7.45 -1.69
N GLY A 83 -13.10 7.24 -0.49
CA GLY A 83 -12.89 5.94 0.12
C GLY A 83 -11.64 5.22 -0.32
N ASN A 84 -10.72 5.87 -1.06
CA ASN A 84 -9.40 5.33 -1.32
C ASN A 84 -8.52 5.46 -0.08
N LEU A 85 -7.46 4.67 0.00
CA LEU A 85 -6.57 4.67 1.15
C LEU A 85 -5.26 5.42 0.87
N TRP A 86 -4.85 6.19 1.84
CA TRP A 86 -3.52 6.77 1.92
C TRP A 86 -2.71 6.00 2.95
N ILE A 87 -1.64 5.37 2.50
CA ILE A 87 -0.85 4.42 3.28
C ILE A 87 0.54 5.00 3.44
N SER A 88 0.91 5.35 4.67
CA SER A 88 2.29 5.71 4.97
C SER A 88 3.11 4.47 5.34
N THR A 89 4.36 4.47 4.89
CA THR A 89 5.33 3.40 5.11
C THR A 89 6.62 3.99 5.69
N LEU A 90 7.64 3.19 5.88
CA LEU A 90 8.96 3.71 6.28
C LEU A 90 9.64 4.53 5.17
N LYS A 91 9.25 4.38 3.89
CA LYS A 91 9.94 4.94 2.73
C LYS A 91 9.05 5.77 1.80
N GLY A 92 7.88 6.18 2.25
CA GLY A 92 7.00 7.01 1.44
C GLY A 92 5.53 6.89 1.77
N VAL A 93 4.72 7.62 1.04
CA VAL A 93 3.27 7.55 1.09
C VAL A 93 2.76 6.94 -0.19
N TYR A 94 1.73 6.12 -0.08
CA TYR A 94 1.07 5.48 -1.22
C TYR A 94 -0.40 5.87 -1.22
N PHE A 95 -0.89 6.22 -2.38
CA PHE A 95 -2.32 6.22 -2.67
C PHE A 95 -2.70 4.81 -3.12
N PHE A 96 -3.68 4.22 -2.47
CA PHE A 96 -4.21 2.91 -2.80
C PHE A 96 -5.65 3.07 -3.28
N ASP A 97 -5.86 2.85 -4.57
CA ASP A 97 -7.18 2.83 -5.18
C ASP A 97 -7.92 1.56 -4.75
N ILE A 98 -9.01 1.76 -3.99
CA ILE A 98 -9.76 0.66 -3.39
C ILE A 98 -10.52 -0.17 -4.42
N ASN A 99 -10.84 0.39 -5.59
CA ASN A 99 -11.58 -0.29 -6.64
C ASN A 99 -10.65 -1.16 -7.49
N THR A 100 -9.53 -0.60 -7.93
CA THR A 100 -8.55 -1.31 -8.77
C THR A 100 -7.56 -2.14 -7.96
N LYS A 101 -7.50 -1.93 -6.63
CA LYS A 101 -6.52 -2.53 -5.71
C LYS A 101 -5.07 -2.25 -6.13
N ARG A 102 -4.81 -1.05 -6.67
CA ARG A 102 -3.48 -0.59 -7.08
C ARG A 102 -2.97 0.51 -6.17
N ALA A 103 -1.68 0.46 -5.84
CA ALA A 103 -0.98 1.47 -5.08
C ALA A 103 -0.06 2.30 -5.99
N PHE A 104 -0.04 3.61 -5.75
CA PHE A 104 0.81 4.58 -6.43
C PHE A 104 1.65 5.27 -5.37
N LYS A 105 2.97 5.21 -5.53
CA LYS A 105 3.90 5.83 -4.59
C LYS A 105 4.02 7.32 -4.86
N PHE A 106 4.03 8.09 -3.77
CA PHE A 106 4.43 9.49 -3.74
C PHE A 106 5.78 9.58 -3.02
N ASP A 107 6.71 10.32 -3.62
CA ASP A 107 8.05 10.51 -3.08
C ASP A 107 8.55 11.96 -3.29
N GLU A 108 9.85 12.17 -3.13
CA GLU A 108 10.47 13.49 -3.30
C GLU A 108 10.19 14.12 -4.67
N GLY A 109 10.09 13.32 -5.72
CA GLY A 109 9.77 13.79 -7.08
C GLY A 109 8.36 14.37 -7.20
N ASP A 110 7.45 14.01 -6.28
CA ASP A 110 6.09 14.53 -6.17
C ASP A 110 5.97 15.68 -5.15
N GLY A 111 7.11 16.15 -4.61
CA GLY A 111 7.17 17.21 -3.60
C GLY A 111 7.01 16.71 -2.17
N LEU A 112 7.01 15.42 -1.95
CA LEU A 112 6.93 14.82 -0.63
C LEU A 112 8.35 14.60 -0.09
N LEU A 113 8.90 15.60 0.61
CA LEU A 113 10.15 15.45 1.36
C LEU A 113 9.91 14.51 2.54
N VAL A 114 10.36 13.25 2.43
CA VAL A 114 9.94 12.23 3.38
C VAL A 114 11.09 11.67 4.18
N PRO A 115 11.20 12.09 5.44
CA PRO A 115 11.80 11.26 6.47
C PRO A 115 10.85 10.08 6.79
N GLN A 116 11.36 9.08 7.51
CA GLN A 116 10.59 7.92 7.92
C GLN A 116 9.29 8.30 8.67
N PHE A 117 8.18 7.67 8.32
CA PHE A 117 6.92 7.85 9.02
C PHE A 117 6.82 6.98 10.27
N TYR A 118 6.32 7.59 11.36
CA TYR A 118 6.08 6.86 12.60
C TYR A 118 4.77 6.07 12.52
N LYS A 119 4.77 4.94 13.21
CA LYS A 119 3.59 4.09 13.35
C LYS A 119 2.54 4.78 14.22
N ARG A 120 1.27 4.64 13.85
CA ARG A 120 0.10 5.17 14.59
C ARG A 120 0.13 6.68 14.83
N SER A 121 0.84 7.41 14.02
CA SER A 121 0.97 8.86 14.10
C SER A 121 0.32 9.57 12.91
N GLY A 122 -0.81 9.05 12.46
CA GLY A 122 -1.59 9.62 11.36
C GLY A 122 -3.00 9.96 11.78
N CYS A 123 -3.50 11.10 11.29
CA CYS A 123 -4.91 11.45 11.42
C CYS A 123 -5.40 12.26 10.21
N LYS A 124 -6.72 12.24 10.02
CA LYS A 124 -7.42 13.11 9.07
C LYS A 124 -8.11 14.22 9.86
N THR A 125 -7.88 15.46 9.45
CA THR A 125 -8.51 16.63 10.07
C THR A 125 -9.95 16.81 9.62
N ILE A 126 -10.71 17.66 10.31
CA ILE A 126 -12.06 18.03 9.94
C ILE A 126 -12.11 18.72 8.56
N ASN A 127 -11.03 19.38 8.16
CA ASN A 127 -10.88 20.01 6.84
C ASN A 127 -10.34 19.04 5.79
N HIS A 128 -10.41 17.73 6.04
CA HIS A 128 -9.98 16.64 5.17
C HIS A 128 -8.48 16.61 4.82
N ASN A 129 -7.64 17.43 5.49
CA ASN A 129 -6.19 17.31 5.36
C ASN A 129 -5.69 16.07 6.10
N MET A 130 -4.69 15.42 5.53
CA MET A 130 -3.99 14.32 6.17
C MET A 130 -2.76 14.82 6.90
N LEU A 131 -2.56 14.34 8.11
CA LEU A 131 -1.37 14.58 8.91
C LEU A 131 -0.71 13.24 9.19
N LEU A 132 0.58 13.15 8.92
CA LEU A 132 1.40 11.96 9.15
C LEU A 132 2.65 12.35 9.94
N GLY A 133 2.83 11.74 11.10
CA GLY A 133 4.00 11.96 11.94
C GLY A 133 5.25 11.32 11.34
N THR A 134 6.37 12.02 11.46
CA THR A 134 7.70 11.62 11.02
C THR A 134 8.67 11.63 12.19
N ILE A 135 9.92 11.26 11.98
CA ILE A 135 10.93 11.31 13.04
C ILE A 135 11.26 12.76 13.48
N ASP A 136 11.13 13.72 12.57
CA ASP A 136 11.52 15.11 12.80
C ASP A 136 10.32 16.08 12.89
N GLY A 137 9.10 15.57 12.97
CA GLY A 137 7.90 16.38 13.02
C GLY A 137 6.69 15.71 12.37
N PHE A 138 5.99 16.41 11.50
CA PHE A 138 4.86 15.85 10.76
C PHE A 138 4.74 16.47 9.37
N VAL A 139 4.16 15.71 8.47
CA VAL A 139 3.80 16.14 7.10
C VAL A 139 2.29 16.35 7.06
N THR A 140 1.84 17.42 6.40
CA THR A 140 0.43 17.66 6.11
C THR A 140 0.22 17.85 4.61
N PHE A 141 -0.84 17.26 4.07
CA PHE A 141 -1.22 17.42 2.67
C PHE A 141 -2.73 17.23 2.49
N SER A 142 -3.26 17.77 1.38
CA SER A 142 -4.64 17.54 0.97
C SER A 142 -4.70 16.30 0.07
N PRO A 143 -5.57 15.32 0.36
CA PRO A 143 -5.75 14.14 -0.49
C PRO A 143 -6.43 14.43 -1.83
N LEU A 144 -6.91 15.66 -2.05
CA LEU A 144 -7.56 16.10 -3.29
C LEU A 144 -6.57 16.38 -4.44
N VAL A 145 -5.31 15.99 -4.27
CA VAL A 145 -4.29 16.12 -5.31
C VAL A 145 -4.69 15.24 -6.50
N ASN A 146 -4.66 15.82 -7.71
CA ASN A 146 -4.77 15.05 -8.93
C ASN A 146 -3.73 13.95 -8.91
N LEU A 147 -4.20 12.70 -8.90
CA LEU A 147 -3.29 11.55 -8.98
C LEU A 147 -2.34 11.76 -10.15
N PRO A 148 -1.05 11.51 -9.99
CA PRO A 148 -0.13 11.61 -11.10
C PRO A 148 -0.69 10.72 -12.22
N LYS A 149 -1.04 11.34 -13.36
CA LYS A 149 -1.34 10.57 -14.57
C LYS A 149 -0.16 9.64 -14.75
N GLN A 150 -0.41 8.35 -14.77
CA GLN A 150 0.65 7.36 -15.00
C GLN A 150 1.46 7.87 -16.18
N LYS A 151 2.67 8.37 -15.93
CA LYS A 151 3.63 8.57 -17.00
C LYS A 151 3.82 7.18 -17.59
N GLN A 152 3.31 6.96 -18.79
CA GLN A 152 3.67 5.76 -19.54
C GLN A 152 5.19 5.78 -19.64
N ARG A 153 5.83 4.97 -18.81
CA ARG A 153 7.27 4.80 -18.89
C ARG A 153 7.51 3.95 -20.12
N THR A 154 7.87 4.58 -21.21
CA THR A 154 8.33 3.90 -22.40
C THR A 154 9.73 3.34 -22.08
N ILE A 155 9.85 2.04 -22.06
CA ILE A 155 11.16 1.40 -21.96
C ILE A 155 11.73 1.43 -23.37
N THR A 156 12.78 2.23 -23.59
CA THR A 156 13.52 2.22 -24.84
C THR A 156 14.74 1.35 -24.68
N LEU A 157 14.84 0.29 -25.48
CA LEU A 157 16.00 -0.57 -25.52
C LEU A 157 17.10 0.19 -26.30
N THR A 158 18.13 0.65 -25.61
CA THR A 158 19.20 1.46 -26.22
C THR A 158 20.34 0.60 -26.76
N SER A 159 20.58 -0.57 -26.18
CA SER A 159 21.56 -1.53 -26.66
C SER A 159 21.29 -2.92 -26.09
N VAL A 160 21.71 -3.94 -26.82
CA VAL A 160 21.75 -5.33 -26.36
C VAL A 160 23.17 -5.83 -26.56
N VAL A 161 23.75 -6.45 -25.56
CA VAL A 161 25.06 -7.15 -25.68
C VAL A 161 24.83 -8.65 -25.67
N CYS A 162 25.23 -9.32 -26.73
CA CYS A 162 25.16 -10.77 -26.83
C CYS A 162 26.57 -11.31 -27.14
N ASN A 163 27.07 -12.22 -26.29
CA ASN A 163 28.42 -12.80 -26.43
C ASN A 163 29.55 -11.76 -26.60
N GLY A 164 29.45 -10.63 -25.89
CA GLY A 164 30.46 -9.58 -25.96
C GLY A 164 30.33 -8.63 -27.16
N SER A 165 29.43 -8.89 -28.09
CA SER A 165 29.14 -8.01 -29.25
C SER A 165 27.90 -7.16 -28.96
N GLN A 166 28.03 -5.84 -29.16
CA GLN A 166 26.92 -4.92 -29.01
C GLN A 166 26.01 -4.99 -30.25
N LEU A 167 24.77 -5.35 -30.04
CA LEU A 167 23.73 -5.29 -31.06
C LEU A 167 22.99 -3.96 -30.93
N ILE A 168 22.97 -3.16 -31.98
CA ILE A 168 22.19 -1.94 -32.05
C ILE A 168 20.78 -2.34 -32.49
N PRO A 169 19.71 -2.02 -31.74
CA PRO A 169 18.36 -2.29 -32.20
C PRO A 169 18.11 -1.59 -33.54
N TYR A 170 17.61 -2.33 -34.51
CA TYR A 170 17.15 -1.72 -35.76
C TYR A 170 15.98 -0.78 -35.46
N LEU A 171 16.12 0.47 -35.81
CA LEU A 171 15.03 1.44 -35.76
C LEU A 171 14.34 1.44 -37.12
N ASN A 172 13.00 1.49 -37.12
CA ASN A 172 12.23 1.71 -38.35
C ASN A 172 12.39 3.17 -38.84
N SER A 173 11.80 3.50 -39.98
CA SER A 173 11.80 4.86 -40.55
C SER A 173 11.30 5.95 -39.61
N ASP A 174 10.57 5.61 -38.58
CA ASP A 174 10.00 6.52 -37.59
C ASP A 174 10.82 6.56 -36.27
N ASN A 175 12.06 6.04 -36.30
CA ASN A 175 12.93 5.91 -35.14
C ASN A 175 12.35 5.07 -33.99
N LEU A 176 11.43 4.16 -34.27
CA LEU A 176 10.86 3.24 -33.30
C LEU A 176 11.57 1.88 -33.36
N PRO A 177 11.87 1.25 -32.20
CA PRO A 177 12.47 -0.08 -32.20
C PRO A 177 11.51 -1.12 -32.79
N VAL A 178 11.99 -1.92 -33.73
CA VAL A 178 11.23 -3.03 -34.30
C VAL A 178 11.22 -4.16 -33.29
N SER A 179 10.03 -4.63 -32.92
CA SER A 179 9.90 -5.87 -32.13
C SER A 179 10.32 -7.06 -32.98
N ILE A 180 11.25 -7.87 -32.46
CA ILE A 180 11.65 -9.16 -33.01
C ILE A 180 10.66 -10.23 -32.55
#